data_56b5e58110f77b71bb99f0f97ecc7885
#
_entry.id   56b5e58110f77b71bb99f0f97ecc7885
#
_cell.length_a   1.000
_cell.length_b   1.000
_cell.length_c   1.000
_cell.angle_alpha   90.00
_cell.angle_beta   90.00
_cell.angle_gamma   90.00
#
_symmetry.space_group_name_H-M   'P 1'
#
loop_
_entity.id
_entity.type
_entity.pdbx_description
1 polymer ?
#
loop_
_entity_poly.entity_id
_entity_poly.type
_entity_poly.pdbx_seq_one_letter_code
_entity_poly.pdbx_strand_id
1 'polypeptide(L)'
;MDYGFTTVSCLLFPQEVARDRHHLRSTLEPLDLGKWLDLGPRGLRLIPHDPALPPTYFNPDGSVDLVNKGLYLDDVMSYMEHIAAALGCTLEWDL
;
A
#
# COMPACT_ATOMS: atom_id res chain seq x y z
N MET A 1 6.54 -16.32 19.15
CA MET A 1 7.51 -15.43 18.46
C MET A 1 7.16 -15.32 16.99
N ASP A 2 7.08 -14.11 16.50
CA ASP A 2 6.72 -13.86 15.11
C ASP A 2 7.95 -13.88 14.23
N TYR A 3 8.09 -14.91 13.44
CA TYR A 3 9.21 -15.02 12.52
C TYR A 3 8.84 -14.40 11.19
N GLY A 4 9.56 -13.35 10.82
CA GLY A 4 9.43 -12.74 9.51
C GLY A 4 8.20 -11.90 9.28
N PHE A 5 7.45 -11.56 10.33
CA PHE A 5 6.31 -10.66 10.23
C PHE A 5 6.70 -9.29 10.77
N THR A 6 6.79 -8.31 9.88
CA THR A 6 7.06 -6.94 10.25
C THR A 6 6.09 -6.06 9.49
N THR A 7 5.44 -5.13 10.18
CA THR A 7 4.64 -4.13 9.50
C THR A 7 5.53 -2.95 9.20
N VAL A 8 5.57 -2.58 7.92
CA VAL A 8 6.26 -1.39 7.45
C VAL A 8 5.20 -0.38 7.08
N SER A 9 5.34 0.84 7.56
CA SER A 9 4.34 1.89 7.34
C SER A 9 4.93 3.06 6.59
N CYS A 10 4.08 3.75 5.83
CA CYS A 10 4.44 4.95 5.11
C CYS A 10 3.27 5.91 5.01
N LEU A 11 3.57 7.14 4.63
CA LEU A 11 2.58 8.17 4.36
C LEU A 11 2.68 8.59 2.91
N LEU A 12 1.53 8.85 2.30
CA LEU A 12 1.44 9.40 0.95
C LEU A 12 0.97 10.86 1.04
N PHE A 13 1.59 11.71 0.24
CA PHE A 13 1.25 13.14 0.19
C PHE A 13 0.97 13.56 -1.25
N PRO A 14 -0.02 14.40 -1.51
CA PRO A 14 -0.89 15.05 -0.50
C PRO A 14 -1.87 14.07 0.14
N GLN A 15 -2.13 14.27 1.42
CA GLN A 15 -2.99 13.37 2.19
C GLN A 15 -4.44 13.33 1.67
N GLU A 16 -4.92 14.42 1.10
CA GLU A 16 -6.27 14.46 0.52
C GLU A 16 -6.43 13.41 -0.59
N VAL A 17 -5.38 13.20 -1.39
CA VAL A 17 -5.37 12.16 -2.42
C VAL A 17 -5.32 10.77 -1.79
N ALA A 18 -4.46 10.61 -0.79
CA ALA A 18 -4.27 9.34 -0.11
C ALA A 18 -5.50 8.87 0.68
N ARG A 19 -6.33 9.81 1.15
CA ARG A 19 -7.57 9.51 1.87
C ARG A 19 -8.75 9.21 0.97
N ASP A 20 -8.64 9.54 -0.31
CA ASP A 20 -9.73 9.36 -1.26
C ASP A 20 -9.75 7.92 -1.77
N ARG A 21 -10.54 7.08 -1.10
CA ARG A 21 -10.67 5.67 -1.41
C ARG A 21 -11.07 5.41 -2.86
N HIS A 22 -12.03 6.17 -3.35
CA HIS A 22 -12.51 5.99 -4.70
C HIS A 22 -11.42 6.31 -5.72
N HIS A 23 -10.67 7.39 -5.49
CA HIS A 23 -9.56 7.79 -6.35
C HIS A 23 -8.43 6.76 -6.32
N LEU A 24 -8.07 6.27 -5.13
CA LEU A 24 -7.05 5.23 -4.98
C LEU A 24 -7.40 4.02 -5.83
N ARG A 25 -8.61 3.52 -5.68
CA ARG A 25 -9.03 2.31 -6.37
C ARG A 25 -9.16 2.53 -7.87
N SER A 26 -9.78 3.63 -8.30
CA SER A 26 -9.97 3.91 -9.73
C SER A 26 -8.66 4.15 -10.45
N THR A 27 -7.64 4.66 -9.76
CA THR A 27 -6.31 4.90 -10.33
C THR A 27 -5.47 3.62 -10.37
N LEU A 28 -5.51 2.82 -9.30
CA LEU A 28 -4.62 1.67 -9.15
C LEU A 28 -5.20 0.38 -9.71
N GLU A 29 -6.52 0.22 -9.72
CA GLU A 29 -7.15 -1.01 -10.21
C GLU A 29 -6.80 -1.33 -11.66
N PRO A 30 -6.76 -0.35 -12.59
CA PRO A 30 -6.36 -0.63 -13.98
C PRO A 30 -4.93 -1.15 -14.15
N LEU A 31 -4.07 -0.99 -13.14
CA LEU A 31 -2.69 -1.49 -13.18
C LEU A 31 -2.61 -3.00 -12.94
N ASP A 32 -3.72 -3.61 -12.55
CA ASP A 32 -3.83 -5.06 -12.30
C ASP A 32 -2.76 -5.58 -11.35
N LEU A 33 -2.59 -4.87 -10.24
CA LEU A 33 -1.57 -5.21 -9.24
C LEU A 33 -1.95 -6.41 -8.40
N GLY A 34 -3.24 -6.67 -8.23
CA GLY A 34 -3.72 -7.74 -7.39
C GLY A 34 -5.22 -7.67 -7.14
N LYS A 35 -5.63 -8.32 -6.07
CA LYS A 35 -7.03 -8.38 -5.64
C LYS A 35 -7.32 -7.26 -4.65
N TRP A 36 -8.39 -6.52 -4.90
CA TRP A 36 -8.85 -5.43 -4.03
C TRP A 36 -9.98 -5.91 -3.12
N LEU A 37 -9.89 -5.51 -1.85
CA LEU A 37 -10.94 -5.75 -0.86
C LEU A 37 -11.31 -4.43 -0.19
N ASP A 38 -12.60 -4.14 -0.14
CA ASP A 38 -13.11 -2.98 0.58
C ASP A 38 -13.37 -3.40 2.03
N LEU A 39 -12.64 -2.78 2.97
CA LEU A 39 -12.74 -3.06 4.39
C LEU A 39 -13.72 -2.11 5.10
N GLY A 40 -14.52 -1.37 4.34
CA GLY A 40 -15.45 -0.39 4.89
C GLY A 40 -14.72 0.75 5.61
N PRO A 41 -15.07 1.03 6.87
CA PRO A 41 -14.46 2.14 7.60
C PRO A 41 -12.96 1.97 7.87
N ARG A 42 -12.41 0.77 7.64
CA ARG A 42 -10.98 0.51 7.83
C ARG A 42 -10.14 0.72 6.57
N GLY A 43 -10.76 1.10 5.47
CA GLY A 43 -10.08 1.43 4.24
C GLY A 43 -10.09 0.33 3.19
N LEU A 44 -9.01 0.22 2.42
CA LEU A 44 -8.86 -0.75 1.34
C LEU A 44 -7.68 -1.67 1.59
N ARG A 45 -7.80 -2.89 1.09
CA ARG A 45 -6.69 -3.85 1.12
C ARG A 45 -6.39 -4.29 -0.31
N LEU A 46 -5.12 -4.29 -0.64
CA LEU A 46 -4.61 -4.82 -1.90
C LEU A 46 -3.75 -6.04 -1.61
N ILE A 47 -4.11 -7.18 -2.22
CA ILE A 47 -3.30 -8.38 -2.17
C ILE A 47 -2.63 -8.54 -3.53
N PRO A 48 -1.33 -8.24 -3.63
CA PRO A 48 -0.63 -8.33 -4.91
C PRO A 48 -0.66 -9.75 -5.49
N HIS A 49 -0.71 -9.84 -6.82
CA HIS A 49 -0.57 -11.11 -7.52
C HIS A 49 0.83 -11.71 -7.32
N ASP A 50 1.84 -10.84 -7.25
CA ASP A 50 3.23 -11.23 -7.09
C ASP A 50 3.48 -11.64 -5.63
N PRO A 51 3.86 -12.91 -5.36
CA PRO A 51 4.11 -13.37 -3.99
C PRO A 51 5.33 -12.70 -3.34
N ALA A 52 6.18 -12.03 -4.12
CA ALA A 52 7.30 -11.24 -3.59
C ALA A 52 6.86 -9.89 -3.05
N LEU A 53 5.57 -9.54 -3.17
CA LEU A 53 5.04 -8.26 -2.70
C LEU A 53 4.07 -8.47 -1.54
N PRO A 54 4.04 -7.54 -0.57
CA PRO A 54 3.25 -7.72 0.64
C PRO A 54 1.79 -7.31 0.47
N PRO A 55 0.88 -7.91 1.25
CA PRO A 55 -0.45 -7.35 1.43
C PRO A 55 -0.35 -5.90 1.89
N THR A 56 -1.15 -5.05 1.29
CA THR A 56 -1.06 -3.59 1.45
C THR A 56 -2.40 -3.04 1.93
N TYR A 57 -2.36 -2.30 3.03
CA TYR A 57 -3.55 -1.70 3.64
C TYR A 57 -3.49 -0.19 3.46
N PHE A 58 -4.46 0.35 2.72
CA PHE A 58 -4.64 1.79 2.55
C PHE A 58 -5.62 2.27 3.61
N ASN A 59 -5.09 2.91 4.65
CA ASN A 59 -5.88 3.34 5.78
C ASN A 59 -6.66 4.63 5.49
N PRO A 60 -7.81 4.85 6.17
CA PRO A 60 -8.63 6.04 5.93
C PRO A 60 -7.94 7.36 6.25
N ASP A 61 -6.89 7.33 7.06
CA ASP A 61 -6.12 8.53 7.44
C ASP A 61 -5.04 8.91 6.42
N GLY A 62 -4.89 8.13 5.34
CA GLY A 62 -3.88 8.36 4.32
C GLY A 62 -2.56 7.64 4.54
N SER A 63 -2.44 6.90 5.63
CA SER A 63 -1.27 6.04 5.86
C SER A 63 -1.45 4.70 5.14
N VAL A 64 -0.32 4.01 4.91
CA VAL A 64 -0.30 2.71 4.26
C VAL A 64 0.52 1.75 5.11
N ASP A 65 -0.05 0.59 5.40
CA ASP A 65 0.63 -0.48 6.12
C ASP A 65 0.91 -1.64 5.18
N LEU A 66 2.15 -2.12 5.19
CA LEU A 66 2.57 -3.26 4.38
C LEU A 66 3.03 -4.37 5.32
N VAL A 67 2.43 -5.55 5.16
CA VAL A 67 2.75 -6.71 6.00
C VAL A 67 3.91 -7.46 5.37
N ASN A 68 5.12 -7.17 5.85
CA ASN A 68 6.32 -7.81 5.34
C ASN A 68 6.54 -9.16 6.04
N LYS A 69 6.45 -10.23 5.26
CA LYS A 69 6.64 -11.61 5.73
C LYS A 69 8.00 -12.15 5.29
N GLY A 70 9.06 -11.45 5.66
CA GLY A 70 10.41 -11.85 5.28
C GLY A 70 10.78 -11.51 3.84
N LEU A 71 10.04 -10.60 3.23
CA LEU A 71 10.34 -10.13 1.87
C LEU A 71 11.51 -9.15 1.90
N TYR A 72 12.16 -9.00 0.76
CA TYR A 72 13.24 -8.03 0.61
C TYR A 72 12.68 -6.60 0.71
N LEU A 73 13.25 -5.81 1.61
CA LEU A 73 12.78 -4.46 1.85
C LEU A 73 12.88 -3.59 0.59
N ASP A 74 13.93 -3.76 -0.21
CA ASP A 74 14.09 -3.02 -1.45
C ASP A 74 12.93 -3.27 -2.43
N ASP A 75 12.46 -4.50 -2.53
CA ASP A 75 11.32 -4.84 -3.38
C ASP A 75 10.04 -4.20 -2.86
N VAL A 76 9.84 -4.21 -1.55
CA VAL A 76 8.69 -3.58 -0.91
C VAL A 76 8.69 -2.07 -1.14
N MET A 77 9.83 -1.42 -0.97
CA MET A 77 9.97 0.01 -1.18
C MET A 77 9.75 0.40 -2.63
N SER A 78 10.33 -0.36 -3.56
CA SER A 78 10.16 -0.14 -4.99
C SER A 78 8.70 -0.27 -5.43
N TYR A 79 8.01 -1.27 -4.92
CA TYR A 79 6.58 -1.49 -5.17
C TYR A 79 5.75 -0.28 -4.71
N MET A 80 6.02 0.20 -3.50
CA MET A 80 5.28 1.34 -2.95
C MET A 80 5.60 2.64 -3.69
N GLU A 81 6.81 2.80 -4.16
CA GLU A 81 7.19 3.95 -5.00
C GLU A 81 6.44 3.97 -6.32
N HIS A 82 6.22 2.81 -6.94
CA HIS A 82 5.40 2.70 -8.14
C HIS A 82 3.95 3.12 -7.88
N ILE A 83 3.41 2.69 -6.75
CA ILE A 83 2.04 3.07 -6.36
C ILE A 83 1.94 4.58 -6.14
N ALA A 84 2.89 5.15 -5.41
CA ALA A 84 2.93 6.59 -5.15
C ALA A 84 3.01 7.38 -6.45
N ALA A 85 3.86 6.96 -7.38
CA ALA A 85 4.02 7.61 -8.68
C ALA A 85 2.71 7.56 -9.49
N ALA A 86 2.03 6.42 -9.49
CA ALA A 86 0.75 6.27 -10.19
C ALA A 86 -0.32 7.20 -9.64
N LEU A 87 -0.29 7.48 -8.34
CA LEU A 87 -1.21 8.38 -7.67
C LEU A 87 -0.81 9.85 -7.77
N GLY A 88 0.39 10.14 -8.28
CA GLY A 88 0.93 11.49 -8.26
C GLY A 88 1.29 11.97 -6.86
N CYS A 89 1.62 11.03 -5.96
CA CYS A 89 1.94 11.31 -4.57
C CYS A 89 3.45 11.21 -4.32
N THR A 90 3.90 11.91 -3.28
CA THR A 90 5.21 11.67 -2.69
C THR A 90 5.06 10.70 -1.52
N LEU A 91 6.15 10.02 -1.19
CA LEU A 91 6.15 8.94 -0.23
C LEU A 91 7.12 9.26 0.91
N GLU A 92 6.66 9.05 2.14
CA GLU A 92 7.49 9.19 3.33
C GLU A 92 7.39 7.92 4.16
N TRP A 93 8.52 7.26 4.37
CA TRP A 93 8.59 6.03 5.15
C TRP A 93 8.68 6.32 6.64
N ASP A 94 7.94 5.54 7.40
CA ASP A 94 8.00 5.52 8.86
C ASP A 94 8.74 4.24 9.26
N LEU A 95 10.05 4.34 9.31
CA LEU A 95 10.92 3.20 9.63
C LEU A 95 11.51 3.29 11.07
#